data_58679ea32688ac02a1b9da26be129212
#
_entry.id   58679ea32688ac02a1b9da26be129212
#
_cell.length_a   1.000
_cell.length_b   1.000
_cell.length_c   1.000
_cell.angle_alpha   90.00
_cell.angle_beta   90.00
_cell.angle_gamma   90.00
#
_symmetry.space_group_name_H-M   'P 1'
#
loop_
_entity.id
_entity.type
_entity.pdbx_description
1 polymer ?
#
loop_
_entity_poly.entity_id
_entity_poly.type
_entity_poly.pdbx_seq_one_letter_code
_entity_poly.pdbx_strand_id
1 'polypeptide(L)'
;ARRNIGSLATPPVYLAALNEPDRFRLNTWLKDEPLSVKVGNQTWKPRNYSRNFTGGMMLVDALAKSQNIPTVNLGLEVGLDQIVNIFVRLGAPAAAIEKVPAMLLGAVNLTPAEVAQIYQTIGGNGNRAKLSALRSVIDGDGTEIYQSYPSAERAIPSQAAYLTLYGMQQVVQQGTGRVLL
;
A
#
# COMPACT_ATOMS: atom_id res chain seq x y z
N ALA A 1 -12.27 -12.44 -9.42
CA ALA A 1 -13.19 -11.64 -8.61
C ALA A 1 -12.39 -10.69 -7.73
N ARG A 2 -12.92 -9.48 -7.46
CA ARG A 2 -12.35 -8.52 -6.50
C ARG A 2 -12.69 -8.94 -5.08
N ARG A 3 -11.75 -8.76 -4.17
CA ARG A 3 -11.91 -9.01 -2.75
C ARG A 3 -11.23 -7.91 -1.93
N ASN A 4 -11.67 -7.76 -0.70
CA ASN A 4 -11.04 -6.87 0.27
C ASN A 4 -9.58 -7.27 0.47
N ILE A 5 -8.66 -6.29 0.33
CA ILE A 5 -7.21 -6.55 0.34
C ILE A 5 -6.60 -6.57 1.75
N GLY A 6 -7.33 -6.11 2.77
CA GLY A 6 -6.84 -6.09 4.15
C GLY A 6 -5.49 -5.40 4.29
N SER A 7 -4.59 -6.00 5.05
CA SER A 7 -3.25 -5.42 5.34
C SER A 7 -2.35 -5.24 4.12
N LEU A 8 -2.72 -5.74 2.94
CA LEU A 8 -2.03 -5.39 1.69
C LEU A 8 -2.19 -3.90 1.32
N ALA A 9 -3.13 -3.19 1.95
CA ALA A 9 -3.25 -1.73 1.82
C ALA A 9 -2.20 -0.97 2.64
N THR A 10 -1.58 -1.58 3.63
CA THR A 10 -0.65 -0.91 4.55
C THR A 10 0.55 -0.28 3.83
N PRO A 11 1.37 -0.98 3.02
CA PRO A 11 2.49 -0.36 2.33
C PRO A 11 2.11 0.83 1.45
N PRO A 12 1.04 0.83 0.63
CA PRO A 12 0.56 2.01 -0.08
C PRO A 12 0.24 3.22 0.82
N VAL A 13 -0.38 3.00 1.98
CA VAL A 13 -0.68 4.09 2.94
C VAL A 13 0.61 4.71 3.47
N TYR A 14 1.59 3.89 3.86
CA TYR A 14 2.88 4.37 4.34
C TYR A 14 3.70 5.04 3.23
N LEU A 15 3.62 4.54 2.00
CA LEU A 15 4.23 5.17 0.84
C LEU A 15 3.69 6.59 0.63
N ALA A 16 2.39 6.80 0.77
CA ALA A 16 1.78 8.12 0.67
C ALA A 16 2.37 9.09 1.70
N ALA A 17 2.56 8.66 2.93
CA ALA A 17 3.22 9.46 3.96
C ALA A 17 4.70 9.73 3.63
N LEU A 18 5.46 8.69 3.27
CA LEU A 18 6.89 8.80 2.95
C LEU A 18 7.15 9.59 1.65
N ASN A 19 6.12 9.85 0.85
CA ASN A 19 6.16 10.77 -0.29
C ASN A 19 6.10 12.25 0.13
N GLU A 20 5.96 12.53 1.42
CA GLU A 20 5.97 13.85 2.03
C GLU A 20 7.09 13.96 3.09
N PRO A 21 8.39 14.02 2.68
CA PRO A 21 9.53 13.89 3.58
C PRO A 21 9.67 15.03 4.59
N ASP A 22 9.02 16.18 4.34
CA ASP A 22 8.97 17.31 5.27
C ASP A 22 8.04 17.04 6.46
N ARG A 23 7.06 16.16 6.30
CA ARG A 23 6.08 15.82 7.33
C ARG A 23 6.32 14.47 7.97
N PHE A 24 6.73 13.46 7.17
CA PHE A 24 6.81 12.08 7.61
C PHE A 24 8.13 11.44 7.23
N ARG A 25 8.71 10.73 8.19
CA ARG A 25 9.97 9.98 8.09
C ARG A 25 9.81 8.63 8.78
N LEU A 26 10.74 7.71 8.56
CA LEU A 26 10.71 6.37 9.19
C LEU A 26 10.66 6.44 10.73
N ASN A 27 11.26 7.45 11.34
CA ASN A 27 11.25 7.68 12.78
C ASN A 27 10.16 8.64 13.27
N THR A 28 9.20 9.01 12.43
CA THR A 28 8.05 9.79 12.85
C THR A 28 7.25 9.00 13.89
N TRP A 29 6.90 9.65 15.00
CA TRP A 29 6.12 9.04 16.08
C TRP A 29 4.63 9.05 15.73
N LEU A 30 4.01 7.88 15.75
CA LEU A 30 2.58 7.70 15.48
C LEU A 30 1.86 7.30 16.76
N LYS A 31 0.69 7.90 17.00
CA LYS A 31 -0.15 7.54 18.17
C LYS A 31 -0.76 6.16 18.02
N ASP A 32 -0.77 5.42 19.11
CA ASP A 32 -1.42 4.11 19.26
C ASP A 32 -2.32 4.12 20.51
N GLU A 33 -3.41 4.87 20.44
CA GLU A 33 -4.38 5.09 21.49
C GLU A 33 -5.80 4.84 20.95
N PRO A 34 -6.81 4.57 21.81
CA PRO A 34 -8.19 4.38 21.36
C PRO A 34 -8.66 5.51 20.45
N LEU A 35 -9.15 5.16 19.27
CA LEU A 35 -9.53 6.09 18.22
C LEU A 35 -11.01 5.95 17.85
N SER A 36 -11.67 7.08 17.62
CA SER A 36 -13.04 7.16 17.13
C SER A 36 -13.09 8.14 15.96
N VAL A 37 -13.54 7.69 14.80
CA VAL A 37 -13.62 8.47 13.57
C VAL A 37 -15.07 8.63 13.15
N LYS A 38 -15.53 9.84 12.95
CA LYS A 38 -16.87 10.10 12.41
C LYS A 38 -16.89 9.82 10.91
N VAL A 39 -17.85 9.01 10.47
CA VAL A 39 -18.10 8.69 9.06
C VAL A 39 -19.58 8.93 8.79
N GLY A 40 -19.92 10.09 8.25
CA GLY A 40 -21.30 10.52 8.14
C GLY A 40 -21.98 10.58 9.52
N ASN A 41 -23.10 9.87 9.68
CA ASN A 41 -23.85 9.79 10.94
C ASN A 41 -23.38 8.63 11.87
N GLN A 42 -22.36 7.88 11.46
CA GLN A 42 -21.84 6.76 12.23
C GLN A 42 -20.47 7.08 12.83
N THR A 43 -20.12 6.37 13.88
CA THR A 43 -18.78 6.42 14.49
C THR A 43 -18.07 5.11 14.27
N TRP A 44 -16.97 5.15 13.52
CA TRP A 44 -16.10 4.02 13.32
C TRP A 44 -15.02 3.98 14.40
N LYS A 45 -14.86 2.82 15.06
CA LYS A 45 -13.88 2.59 16.13
C LYS A 45 -12.94 1.45 15.72
N PRO A 46 -11.86 1.74 14.97
CA PRO A 46 -10.87 0.73 14.63
C PRO A 46 -10.17 0.17 15.87
N ARG A 47 -9.61 -1.02 15.76
CA ARG A 47 -8.87 -1.70 16.84
C ARG A 47 -7.61 -2.35 16.29
N ASN A 48 -6.57 -2.43 17.12
CA ASN A 48 -5.43 -3.29 16.86
C ASN A 48 -5.84 -4.76 16.92
N TYR A 49 -5.13 -5.62 16.19
CA TYR A 49 -5.39 -7.07 16.24
C TYR A 49 -5.21 -7.63 17.65
N SER A 50 -4.18 -7.17 18.37
CA SER A 50 -3.90 -7.53 19.76
C SER A 50 -4.94 -7.01 20.77
N ARG A 51 -5.81 -6.08 20.35
CA ARG A 51 -6.75 -5.30 21.20
C ARG A 51 -6.05 -4.42 22.27
N ASN A 52 -4.74 -4.35 22.26
CA ASN A 52 -3.93 -3.53 23.16
C ASN A 52 -3.45 -2.27 22.43
N PHE A 53 -3.11 -1.25 23.20
CA PHE A 53 -2.54 0.01 22.75
C PHE A 53 -1.20 0.20 23.45
N THR A 54 -0.21 0.76 22.72
CA THR A 54 1.14 1.01 23.23
C THR A 54 1.41 2.48 23.54
N GLY A 55 0.42 3.35 23.33
CA GLY A 55 0.55 4.81 23.42
C GLY A 55 1.13 5.42 22.15
N GLY A 56 2.09 4.77 21.54
CA GLY A 56 2.69 5.20 20.28
C GLY A 56 3.90 4.38 19.89
N MET A 57 4.34 4.54 18.64
CA MET A 57 5.52 3.89 18.08
C MET A 57 6.05 4.63 16.86
N MET A 58 7.27 4.31 16.44
CA MET A 58 7.82 4.85 15.19
C MET A 58 7.05 4.34 13.98
N LEU A 59 6.98 5.16 12.94
CA LEU A 59 6.33 4.84 11.67
C LEU A 59 6.84 3.51 11.09
N VAL A 60 8.15 3.28 11.08
CA VAL A 60 8.74 2.04 10.57
C VAL A 60 8.31 0.81 11.38
N ASP A 61 8.18 0.93 12.70
CA ASP A 61 7.75 -0.16 13.57
C ASP A 61 6.26 -0.46 13.40
N ALA A 62 5.45 0.58 13.21
CA ALA A 62 4.03 0.44 12.95
C ALA A 62 3.76 -0.28 11.62
N LEU A 63 4.55 0.02 10.58
CA LEU A 63 4.53 -0.72 9.31
C LEU A 63 4.97 -2.17 9.52
N ALA A 64 6.12 -2.39 10.17
CA ALA A 64 6.68 -3.72 10.38
C ALA A 64 5.72 -4.65 11.15
N LYS A 65 5.03 -4.12 12.15
CA LYS A 65 4.09 -4.85 13.00
C LYS A 65 2.65 -4.83 12.48
N SER A 66 2.40 -4.16 11.36
CA SER A 66 1.06 -4.00 10.77
C SER A 66 0.02 -3.51 11.79
N GLN A 67 0.37 -2.45 12.54
CA GLN A 67 -0.50 -1.91 13.59
C GLN A 67 -1.62 -1.05 12.98
N ASN A 68 -2.86 -1.37 13.34
CA ASN A 68 -4.03 -0.74 12.72
C ASN A 68 -4.20 0.73 13.14
N ILE A 69 -4.13 1.02 14.44
CA ILE A 69 -4.40 2.38 14.95
C ILE A 69 -3.36 3.39 14.46
N PRO A 70 -2.03 3.14 14.55
CA PRO A 70 -1.05 4.03 13.95
C PRO A 70 -1.24 4.23 12.45
N THR A 71 -1.64 3.18 11.72
CA THR A 71 -1.91 3.25 10.27
C THR A 71 -3.10 4.17 9.97
N VAL A 72 -4.18 4.07 10.75
CA VAL A 72 -5.34 4.95 10.59
C VAL A 72 -4.99 6.39 10.91
N ASN A 73 -4.30 6.65 12.03
CA ASN A 73 -3.84 7.99 12.38
C ASN A 73 -2.98 8.60 11.27
N LEU A 74 -2.00 7.85 10.77
CA LEU A 74 -1.14 8.29 9.67
C LEU A 74 -1.93 8.60 8.40
N GLY A 75 -2.81 7.70 7.98
CA GLY A 75 -3.60 7.87 6.77
C GLY A 75 -4.59 9.04 6.85
N LEU A 76 -5.17 9.31 8.02
CA LEU A 76 -6.04 10.47 8.23
C LEU A 76 -5.23 11.78 8.22
N GLU A 77 -4.02 11.77 8.75
CA GLU A 77 -3.13 12.94 8.76
C GLU A 77 -2.60 13.26 7.36
N VAL A 78 -2.25 12.25 6.56
CA VAL A 78 -1.89 12.39 5.13
C VAL A 78 -3.09 12.91 4.33
N GLY A 79 -4.28 12.44 4.65
CA GLY A 79 -5.53 12.75 3.96
C GLY A 79 -5.94 11.68 2.95
N LEU A 80 -7.24 11.33 2.97
CA LEU A 80 -7.77 10.24 2.15
C LEU A 80 -7.63 10.50 0.64
N ASP A 81 -7.68 11.76 0.19
CA ASP A 81 -7.49 12.10 -1.22
C ASP A 81 -6.08 11.75 -1.70
N GLN A 82 -5.07 12.01 -0.88
CA GLN A 82 -3.67 11.65 -1.19
C GLN A 82 -3.49 10.13 -1.19
N ILE A 83 -4.13 9.43 -0.24
CA ILE A 83 -4.10 7.96 -0.20
C ILE A 83 -4.72 7.38 -1.48
N VAL A 84 -5.91 7.85 -1.90
CA VAL A 84 -6.56 7.43 -3.16
C VAL A 84 -5.64 7.69 -4.35
N ASN A 85 -5.05 8.90 -4.43
CA ASN A 85 -4.14 9.27 -5.51
C ASN A 85 -2.94 8.30 -5.59
N ILE A 86 -2.35 7.94 -4.46
CA ILE A 86 -1.22 6.99 -4.42
C ILE A 86 -1.66 5.61 -4.91
N PHE A 87 -2.80 5.08 -4.47
CA PHE A 87 -3.31 3.81 -4.98
C PHE A 87 -3.45 3.81 -6.50
N VAL A 88 -4.02 4.89 -7.07
CA VAL A 88 -4.20 5.04 -8.52
C VAL A 88 -2.84 5.12 -9.25
N ARG A 89 -1.91 5.90 -8.73
CA ARG A 89 -0.55 6.00 -9.29
C ARG A 89 0.18 4.67 -9.26
N LEU A 90 -0.03 3.86 -8.22
CA LEU A 90 0.52 2.50 -8.12
C LEU A 90 -0.12 1.52 -9.11
N GLY A 91 -1.25 1.87 -9.72
CA GLY A 91 -1.91 1.09 -10.76
C GLY A 91 -3.26 0.51 -10.37
N ALA A 92 -3.81 0.87 -9.21
CA ALA A 92 -5.18 0.49 -8.85
C ALA A 92 -6.21 1.25 -9.69
N PRO A 93 -7.30 0.61 -10.14
CA PRO A 93 -8.39 1.33 -10.82
C PRO A 93 -9.07 2.30 -9.87
N ALA A 94 -9.19 3.56 -10.26
CA ALA A 94 -9.85 4.59 -9.45
C ALA A 94 -11.27 4.19 -9.02
N ALA A 95 -12.04 3.58 -9.93
CA ALA A 95 -13.40 3.11 -9.66
C ALA A 95 -13.50 1.98 -8.62
N ALA A 96 -12.38 1.35 -8.26
CA ALA A 96 -12.35 0.29 -7.25
C ALA A 96 -12.10 0.82 -5.83
N ILE A 97 -11.81 2.11 -5.69
CA ILE A 97 -11.41 2.72 -4.41
C ILE A 97 -12.53 3.65 -3.93
N GLU A 98 -13.19 3.23 -2.88
CA GLU A 98 -14.14 4.08 -2.16
C GLU A 98 -13.36 4.92 -1.12
N LYS A 99 -13.54 6.25 -1.17
CA LYS A 99 -12.86 7.19 -0.27
C LYS A 99 -13.54 7.24 1.08
N VAL A 100 -13.25 6.25 1.91
CA VAL A 100 -13.74 6.14 3.31
C VAL A 100 -12.57 5.78 4.24
N PRO A 101 -12.61 6.16 5.53
CA PRO A 101 -11.51 5.84 6.46
C PRO A 101 -11.15 4.36 6.55
N ALA A 102 -12.12 3.45 6.38
CA ALA A 102 -11.89 2.02 6.42
C ALA A 102 -10.95 1.51 5.28
N MET A 103 -10.76 2.29 4.19
CA MET A 103 -9.80 1.97 3.14
C MET A 103 -8.36 1.89 3.68
N LEU A 104 -8.04 2.63 4.73
CA LEU A 104 -6.73 2.63 5.38
C LEU A 104 -6.36 1.26 5.97
N LEU A 105 -7.36 0.46 6.30
CA LEU A 105 -7.21 -0.91 6.78
C LEU A 105 -7.61 -1.95 5.71
N GLY A 106 -7.66 -1.53 4.45
CA GLY A 106 -7.84 -2.41 3.31
C GLY A 106 -9.27 -2.72 2.93
N ALA A 107 -10.26 -1.89 3.35
CA ALA A 107 -11.60 -1.94 2.79
C ALA A 107 -11.61 -1.42 1.34
N VAL A 108 -10.77 -2.03 0.52
CA VAL A 108 -10.59 -1.78 -0.91
C VAL A 108 -10.69 -3.12 -1.62
N ASN A 109 -11.56 -3.21 -2.63
CA ASN A 109 -11.80 -4.46 -3.33
C ASN A 109 -11.00 -4.51 -4.63
N LEU A 110 -9.94 -5.32 -4.67
CA LEU A 110 -9.07 -5.50 -5.83
C LEU A 110 -8.97 -6.99 -6.22
N THR A 111 -8.63 -7.22 -7.48
CA THR A 111 -8.21 -8.54 -7.96
C THR A 111 -6.75 -8.82 -7.58
N PRO A 112 -6.31 -10.09 -7.56
CA PRO A 112 -4.89 -10.42 -7.36
C PRO A 112 -3.96 -9.72 -8.37
N ALA A 113 -4.37 -9.59 -9.63
CA ALA A 113 -3.58 -8.90 -10.66
C ALA A 113 -3.46 -7.39 -10.38
N GLU A 114 -4.53 -6.73 -9.90
CA GLU A 114 -4.50 -5.32 -9.52
C GLU A 114 -3.59 -5.09 -8.29
N VAL A 115 -3.61 -6.01 -7.32
CA VAL A 115 -2.67 -5.99 -6.18
C VAL A 115 -1.23 -6.22 -6.65
N ALA A 116 -1.00 -7.21 -7.51
CA ALA A 116 0.32 -7.47 -8.08
C ALA A 116 0.88 -6.25 -8.83
N GLN A 117 0.02 -5.51 -9.54
CA GLN A 117 0.41 -4.26 -10.21
C GLN A 117 0.88 -3.19 -9.21
N ILE A 118 0.19 -3.02 -8.08
CA ILE A 118 0.60 -2.09 -7.01
C ILE A 118 2.02 -2.45 -6.51
N TYR A 119 2.22 -3.72 -6.18
CA TYR A 119 3.50 -4.19 -5.64
C TYR A 119 4.62 -4.23 -6.68
N GLN A 120 4.29 -4.46 -7.97
CA GLN A 120 5.25 -4.29 -9.07
C GLN A 120 5.77 -2.86 -9.12
N THR A 121 4.90 -1.86 -8.97
CA THR A 121 5.31 -0.44 -9.01
C THR A 121 6.21 -0.09 -7.82
N ILE A 122 5.88 -0.57 -6.61
CA ILE A 122 6.72 -0.37 -5.43
C ILE A 122 8.08 -1.08 -5.62
N GLY A 123 8.07 -2.36 -5.99
CA GLY A 123 9.28 -3.16 -6.23
C GLY A 123 10.11 -2.68 -7.41
N GLY A 124 9.48 -2.05 -8.40
CA GLY A 124 10.12 -1.38 -9.53
C GLY A 124 10.70 0.01 -9.19
N ASN A 125 10.93 0.28 -7.90
CA ASN A 125 11.46 1.56 -7.43
C ASN A 125 10.62 2.76 -7.90
N GLY A 126 9.29 2.60 -7.90
CA GLY A 126 8.34 3.61 -8.32
C GLY A 126 8.08 3.68 -9.84
N ASN A 127 8.69 2.80 -10.63
CA ASN A 127 8.40 2.67 -12.06
C ASN A 127 7.28 1.66 -12.26
N ARG A 128 6.18 2.11 -12.85
CA ARG A 128 5.04 1.27 -13.18
C ARG A 128 5.21 0.68 -14.57
N ALA A 129 5.34 -0.62 -14.66
CA ALA A 129 5.25 -1.41 -15.88
C ALA A 129 3.94 -2.19 -15.87
N LYS A 130 3.10 -2.01 -16.89
CA LYS A 130 1.82 -2.72 -16.98
C LYS A 130 2.06 -4.22 -17.01
N LEU A 131 1.45 -4.93 -16.08
CA LEU A 131 1.49 -6.40 -16.05
C LEU A 131 0.79 -6.98 -17.29
N SER A 132 1.42 -7.99 -17.91
CA SER A 132 0.87 -8.74 -19.02
C SER A 132 1.08 -10.23 -18.78
N ALA A 133 0.06 -11.04 -19.08
CA ALA A 133 0.15 -12.49 -19.05
C ALA A 133 0.68 -13.06 -20.40
N LEU A 134 0.64 -12.27 -21.47
CA LEU A 134 1.06 -12.67 -22.80
C LEU A 134 2.35 -11.96 -23.18
N ARG A 135 3.41 -12.73 -23.38
CA ARG A 135 4.72 -12.21 -23.79
C ARG A 135 4.86 -12.14 -25.30
N SER A 136 4.56 -13.23 -25.96
CA SER A 136 4.59 -13.33 -27.42
C SER A 136 3.62 -14.38 -27.91
N VAL A 137 3.23 -14.27 -29.18
CA VAL A 137 2.48 -15.29 -29.91
C VAL A 137 3.27 -15.63 -31.16
N ILE A 138 3.50 -16.92 -31.38
CA ILE A 138 4.22 -17.48 -32.53
C ILE A 138 3.24 -18.37 -33.28
N ASP A 139 3.19 -18.28 -34.62
CA ASP A 139 2.36 -19.13 -35.44
C ASP A 139 2.96 -20.53 -35.64
N GLY A 140 2.27 -21.38 -36.42
CA GLY A 140 2.71 -22.73 -36.68
C GLY A 140 4.00 -22.86 -37.48
N ASP A 141 4.41 -21.81 -38.17
CA ASP A 141 5.63 -21.71 -38.98
C ASP A 141 6.81 -21.09 -38.23
N GLY A 142 6.60 -20.74 -36.95
CA GLY A 142 7.62 -20.14 -36.10
C GLY A 142 7.72 -18.61 -36.26
N THR A 143 6.80 -18.00 -36.99
CA THR A 143 6.76 -16.54 -37.17
C THR A 143 6.13 -15.88 -35.93
N GLU A 144 6.80 -14.85 -35.37
CA GLU A 144 6.27 -14.06 -34.27
C GLU A 144 5.19 -13.10 -34.80
N ILE A 145 3.93 -13.33 -34.39
CA ILE A 145 2.77 -12.53 -34.81
C ILE A 145 2.37 -11.49 -33.73
N TYR A 146 2.89 -11.61 -32.53
CA TYR A 146 2.72 -10.63 -31.46
C TYR A 146 3.88 -10.71 -30.48
N GLN A 147 4.37 -9.55 -30.07
CA GLN A 147 5.30 -9.41 -28.95
C GLN A 147 4.89 -8.25 -28.05
N SER A 148 4.89 -8.50 -26.75
CA SER A 148 4.67 -7.46 -25.73
C SER A 148 6.00 -6.79 -25.40
N TYR A 149 6.06 -5.49 -25.60
CA TYR A 149 7.19 -4.68 -25.18
C TYR A 149 6.80 -3.94 -23.90
N PRO A 150 7.25 -4.39 -22.71
CA PRO A 150 6.93 -3.70 -21.48
C PRO A 150 7.57 -2.31 -21.50
N SER A 151 6.75 -1.30 -21.32
CA SER A 151 7.20 0.07 -21.07
C SER A 151 6.95 0.40 -19.60
N ALA A 152 7.92 1.10 -18.97
CA ALA A 152 7.78 1.57 -17.60
C ALA A 152 7.72 3.09 -17.59
N GLU A 153 6.86 3.63 -16.74
CA GLU A 153 6.75 5.06 -16.48
C GLU A 153 6.99 5.37 -15.01
N ARG A 154 7.57 6.52 -14.71
CA ARG A 154 7.73 6.96 -13.32
C ARG A 154 6.37 7.33 -12.74
N ALA A 155 5.86 6.49 -11.84
CA ALA A 155 4.59 6.71 -11.15
C ALA A 155 4.77 7.30 -9.75
N ILE A 156 5.84 6.90 -9.05
CA ILE A 156 6.17 7.30 -7.67
C ILE A 156 7.62 7.76 -7.63
N PRO A 157 7.97 8.81 -6.86
CA PRO A 157 9.36 9.18 -6.60
C PRO A 157 10.16 8.00 -6.00
N SER A 158 11.40 7.82 -6.48
CA SER A 158 12.24 6.68 -6.07
C SER A 158 12.52 6.64 -4.57
N GLN A 159 12.64 7.80 -3.93
CA GLN A 159 12.88 7.91 -2.49
C GLN A 159 11.73 7.31 -1.68
N ALA A 160 10.48 7.64 -2.02
CA ALA A 160 9.29 7.11 -1.36
C ALA A 160 9.16 5.60 -1.56
N ALA A 161 9.40 5.12 -2.78
CA ALA A 161 9.40 3.69 -3.09
C ALA A 161 10.49 2.94 -2.30
N TYR A 162 11.71 3.47 -2.27
CA TYR A 162 12.84 2.88 -1.53
C TYR A 162 12.56 2.78 -0.03
N LEU A 163 12.10 3.87 0.60
CA LEU A 163 11.79 3.88 2.03
C LEU A 163 10.64 2.92 2.37
N THR A 164 9.65 2.79 1.48
CA THR A 164 8.57 1.81 1.64
C THR A 164 9.10 0.38 1.54
N LEU A 165 9.98 0.07 0.58
CA LEU A 165 10.64 -1.23 0.45
C LEU A 165 11.49 -1.55 1.68
N TYR A 166 12.24 -0.58 2.19
CA TYR A 166 12.97 -0.75 3.45
C TYR A 166 12.04 -1.13 4.61
N GLY A 167 10.92 -0.41 4.76
CA GLY A 167 9.89 -0.74 5.76
C GLY A 167 9.32 -2.15 5.58
N MET A 168 9.07 -2.57 4.33
CA MET A 168 8.62 -3.94 4.02
C MET A 168 9.67 -5.00 4.36
N GLN A 169 10.97 -4.70 4.20
CA GLN A 169 12.03 -5.59 4.69
C GLN A 169 11.97 -5.76 6.21
N GLN A 170 11.66 -4.68 6.95
CA GLN A 170 11.48 -4.76 8.41
C GLN A 170 10.28 -5.65 8.81
N VAL A 171 9.24 -5.76 7.96
CA VAL A 171 8.13 -6.72 8.18
C VAL A 171 8.66 -8.15 8.25
N VAL A 172 9.62 -8.51 7.41
CA VAL A 172 10.24 -9.85 7.38
C VAL A 172 11.30 -10.00 8.49
N GLN A 173 12.11 -8.98 8.73
CA GLN A 173 13.21 -9.08 9.70
C GLN A 173 12.72 -9.10 11.16
N GLN A 174 11.73 -8.29 11.52
CA GLN A 174 11.29 -8.11 12.90
C GLN A 174 9.77 -8.04 13.09
N GLY A 175 9.00 -8.11 12.02
CA GLY A 175 7.55 -7.94 12.03
C GLY A 175 6.77 -9.22 11.84
N THR A 176 5.57 -9.07 11.26
CA THR A 176 4.60 -10.16 11.05
C THR A 176 5.04 -11.17 9.99
N GLY A 177 6.02 -10.82 9.16
CA GLY A 177 6.56 -11.68 8.11
C GLY A 177 7.77 -12.55 8.52
N ARG A 178 8.17 -12.57 9.80
CA ARG A 178 9.34 -13.35 10.28
C ARG A 178 9.30 -14.84 9.94
N VAL A 179 8.12 -15.38 9.74
CA VAL A 179 7.94 -16.78 9.33
C VAL A 179 8.54 -17.08 7.93
N LEU A 180 8.89 -16.06 7.16
CA LEU A 180 9.52 -16.19 5.85
C LEU A 180 11.06 -16.31 5.92
N LEU A 181 11.67 -16.13 7.09
CA LEU A 181 13.09 -16.36 7.35
C LEU A 181 13.33 -17.81 7.77
#